data_a76636101db3a5769f692b155e863034
#
_entry.id   a76636101db3a5769f692b155e863034
#
_cell.length_a   1.000
_cell.length_b   1.000
_cell.length_c   1.000
_cell.angle_alpha   90.00
_cell.angle_beta   90.00
_cell.angle_gamma   90.00
#
_symmetry.space_group_name_H-M   'P 1'
#
loop_
_entity.id
_entity.type
_entity.pdbx_description
1 polymer ?
#
loop_
_entity_poly.entity_id
_entity_poly.type
_entity_poly.pdbx_seq_one_letter_code
_entity_poly.pdbx_strand_id
1 'polypeptide(L)'
;MSKGHQPLDAAFFARARDRLRARANAAGLEGLLLLSASNLAYATGLFLSANERPMGVWLPVSGNPILMLPSLEQENAEGTGLIDLRFYDEYPGKVPAVLWMLDQIGRKCIGIDQLDAAFLDAARAKLSGLDLTDYAMIARSIKEPEEISLTIEAAKFADLFLTRLHAVAGDIINQGGTELDLMTDAKGHAYDALMAKHKKAFAGTPMGITASVHSGPRAALPHGAVLERRPKPGDTLIAGIGASLGGYHAESGVTLIVGDISQEQKKIMTAMQECNDACVEACAKRLTCTAVNDAALEALHAADLGDAIRHRIGHGMGLQGHEAPWLSPGDDTQVKTNMVFSNEPGVYRPDFDG
;
A
#
# COMPACT_ATOMS: atom_id res chain seq x y z
N MET A 1 -5.47 29.27 -11.91
CA MET A 1 -6.21 28.16 -11.28
C MET A 1 -5.33 26.93 -11.39
N SER A 2 -4.89 26.34 -10.29
CA SER A 2 -4.16 25.05 -10.33
C SER A 2 -5.08 24.02 -10.98
N LYS A 3 -4.58 23.27 -11.98
CA LYS A 3 -5.32 22.12 -12.51
C LYS A 3 -5.58 21.19 -11.33
N GLY A 4 -6.84 20.85 -11.06
CA GLY A 4 -7.18 19.87 -10.01
C GLY A 4 -6.46 18.53 -10.29
N HIS A 5 -6.31 17.71 -9.25
CA HIS A 5 -5.75 16.36 -9.40
C HIS A 5 -6.57 15.57 -10.42
N GLN A 6 -5.89 14.84 -11.28
CA GLN A 6 -6.45 13.97 -12.31
C GLN A 6 -5.88 12.56 -12.17
N PRO A 7 -6.60 11.51 -12.59
CA PRO A 7 -6.05 10.17 -12.75
C PRO A 7 -4.80 10.20 -13.64
N LEU A 8 -3.94 9.21 -13.47
CA LEU A 8 -2.79 9.00 -14.35
C LEU A 8 -3.27 8.73 -15.78
N ASP A 9 -2.57 9.29 -16.74
CA ASP A 9 -2.96 9.26 -18.15
C ASP A 9 -2.21 8.17 -18.96
N ALA A 10 -2.58 8.02 -20.21
CA ALA A 10 -1.95 7.05 -21.11
C ALA A 10 -0.44 7.30 -21.28
N ALA A 11 0.03 8.56 -21.18
CA ALA A 11 1.44 8.89 -21.28
C ALA A 11 2.23 8.38 -20.06
N PHE A 12 1.65 8.48 -18.85
CA PHE A 12 2.23 7.88 -17.66
C PHE A 12 2.38 6.36 -17.84
N PHE A 13 1.32 5.65 -18.25
CA PHE A 13 1.36 4.20 -18.41
C PHE A 13 2.34 3.76 -19.51
N ALA A 14 2.53 4.57 -20.56
CA ALA A 14 3.57 4.32 -21.56
C ALA A 14 4.97 4.40 -20.94
N ARG A 15 5.27 5.45 -20.16
CA ARG A 15 6.55 5.57 -19.44
C ARG A 15 6.76 4.44 -18.42
N ALA A 16 5.71 4.05 -17.70
CA ALA A 16 5.76 2.92 -16.77
C ALA A 16 6.19 1.63 -17.48
N ARG A 17 5.56 1.32 -18.63
CA ARG A 17 5.95 0.17 -19.46
C ARG A 17 7.40 0.26 -19.95
N ASP A 18 7.87 1.44 -20.34
CA ASP A 18 9.26 1.61 -20.79
C ASP A 18 10.27 1.40 -19.64
N ARG A 19 9.94 1.84 -18.42
CA ARG A 19 10.74 1.54 -17.21
C ARG A 19 10.81 0.03 -16.93
N LEU A 20 9.71 -0.68 -17.09
CA LEU A 20 9.63 -2.13 -16.90
C LEU A 20 10.45 -2.88 -17.98
N ARG A 21 10.34 -2.47 -19.25
CA ARG A 21 11.14 -3.01 -20.35
C ARG A 21 12.63 -2.84 -20.13
N ALA A 22 13.03 -1.66 -19.66
CA ALA A 22 14.45 -1.39 -19.36
C ALA A 22 14.97 -2.34 -18.27
N ARG A 23 14.17 -2.64 -17.25
CA ARG A 23 14.53 -3.62 -16.20
C ARG A 23 14.61 -5.04 -16.73
N ALA A 24 13.63 -5.48 -17.51
CA ALA A 24 13.65 -6.79 -18.14
C ALA A 24 14.89 -6.98 -19.01
N ASN A 25 15.20 -5.98 -19.85
CA ASN A 25 16.38 -5.99 -20.72
C ASN A 25 17.69 -6.03 -19.91
N ALA A 26 17.80 -5.24 -18.83
CA ALA A 26 18.98 -5.25 -17.95
C ALA A 26 19.17 -6.59 -17.24
N ALA A 27 18.09 -7.34 -16.99
CA ALA A 27 18.12 -8.69 -16.42
C ALA A 27 18.34 -9.80 -17.49
N GLY A 28 18.49 -9.45 -18.77
CA GLY A 28 18.66 -10.42 -19.85
C GLY A 28 17.39 -11.22 -20.19
N LEU A 29 16.22 -10.69 -19.80
CA LEU A 29 14.93 -11.31 -20.07
C LEU A 29 14.33 -10.83 -21.39
N GLU A 30 13.48 -11.63 -22.01
CA GLU A 30 12.75 -11.26 -23.23
C GLU A 30 11.49 -10.45 -22.93
N GLY A 31 11.06 -10.40 -21.66
CA GLY A 31 9.95 -9.59 -21.16
C GLY A 31 9.48 -10.00 -19.76
N LEU A 32 8.42 -9.35 -19.31
CA LEU A 32 7.77 -9.60 -18.03
C LEU A 32 6.32 -10.03 -18.23
N LEU A 33 5.91 -11.09 -17.55
CA LEU A 33 4.50 -11.43 -17.37
C LEU A 33 4.08 -10.94 -15.99
N LEU A 34 3.24 -9.92 -15.93
CA LEU A 34 2.74 -9.32 -14.69
C LEU A 34 1.36 -9.88 -14.39
N LEU A 35 1.24 -10.63 -13.30
CA LEU A 35 0.03 -11.29 -12.82
C LEU A 35 -0.54 -10.64 -11.54
N SER A 36 0.29 -9.84 -10.83
CA SER A 36 -0.19 -9.06 -9.70
C SER A 36 -1.12 -7.95 -10.17
N ALA A 37 -2.30 -7.82 -9.54
CA ALA A 37 -3.28 -6.78 -9.88
C ALA A 37 -2.68 -5.37 -9.83
N SER A 38 -1.81 -5.08 -8.84
CA SER A 38 -1.14 -3.78 -8.71
C SER A 38 -0.12 -3.54 -9.82
N ASN A 39 0.63 -4.57 -10.23
CA ASN A 39 1.60 -4.47 -11.32
C ASN A 39 0.90 -4.36 -12.68
N LEU A 40 -0.22 -5.08 -12.85
CA LEU A 40 -1.07 -4.95 -14.02
C LEU A 40 -1.62 -3.52 -14.12
N ALA A 41 -2.19 -2.99 -13.02
CA ALA A 41 -2.67 -1.61 -12.98
C ALA A 41 -1.57 -0.59 -13.30
N TYR A 42 -0.37 -0.78 -12.76
CA TYR A 42 0.79 0.08 -13.05
C TYR A 42 1.20 0.09 -14.52
N ALA A 43 1.09 -1.06 -15.19
CA ALA A 43 1.47 -1.18 -16.60
C ALA A 43 0.36 -0.71 -17.57
N THR A 44 -0.91 -0.74 -17.16
CA THR A 44 -2.06 -0.60 -18.07
C THR A 44 -3.06 0.48 -17.72
N GLY A 45 -3.12 0.89 -16.46
CA GLY A 45 -4.19 1.75 -15.93
C GLY A 45 -5.49 0.99 -15.62
N LEU A 46 -5.52 -0.32 -15.78
CA LEU A 46 -6.69 -1.15 -15.50
C LEU A 46 -6.66 -1.61 -14.03
N PHE A 47 -7.59 -1.11 -13.25
CA PHE A 47 -7.73 -1.45 -11.83
C PHE A 47 -8.80 -2.53 -11.65
N LEU A 48 -8.34 -3.76 -11.46
CA LEU A 48 -9.20 -4.91 -11.17
C LEU A 48 -8.83 -5.50 -9.81
N SER A 49 -9.81 -5.97 -9.07
CA SER A 49 -9.56 -6.67 -7.81
C SER A 49 -8.98 -8.06 -8.08
N ALA A 50 -7.93 -8.41 -7.32
CA ALA A 50 -7.40 -9.76 -7.35
C ALA A 50 -8.49 -10.76 -6.90
N ASN A 51 -8.64 -11.82 -7.67
CA ASN A 51 -9.57 -12.91 -7.38
C ASN A 51 -9.00 -14.23 -7.92
N GLU A 52 -9.82 -15.30 -7.95
CA GLU A 52 -9.45 -16.63 -8.44
C GLU A 52 -9.22 -16.71 -9.96
N ARG A 53 -9.55 -15.63 -10.71
CA ARG A 53 -9.36 -15.55 -12.16
C ARG A 53 -8.06 -14.84 -12.45
N PRO A 54 -7.00 -15.53 -12.90
CA PRO A 54 -5.75 -14.87 -13.26
C PRO A 54 -5.94 -13.83 -14.34
N MET A 55 -5.36 -12.66 -14.14
CA MET A 55 -5.31 -11.57 -15.10
C MET A 55 -3.85 -11.21 -15.31
N GLY A 56 -3.44 -10.94 -16.54
CA GLY A 56 -2.03 -10.69 -16.81
C GLY A 56 -1.79 -9.76 -17.98
N VAL A 57 -0.65 -9.09 -17.93
CA VAL A 57 -0.09 -8.38 -19.07
C VAL A 57 1.30 -8.93 -19.39
N TRP A 58 1.48 -9.43 -20.59
CA TRP A 58 2.79 -9.72 -21.14
C TRP A 58 3.40 -8.44 -21.70
N LEU A 59 4.53 -8.06 -21.18
CA LEU A 59 5.29 -6.90 -21.60
C LEU A 59 6.63 -7.36 -22.21
N PRO A 60 6.73 -7.55 -23.53
CA PRO A 60 8.01 -7.87 -24.19
C PRO A 60 8.96 -6.68 -24.11
N VAL A 61 10.28 -6.94 -24.12
CA VAL A 61 11.30 -5.87 -24.20
C VAL A 61 11.17 -5.06 -25.49
N SER A 62 10.63 -5.66 -26.56
CA SER A 62 10.29 -4.97 -27.82
C SER A 62 8.99 -5.51 -28.38
N GLY A 63 8.15 -4.63 -28.95
CA GLY A 63 6.83 -4.97 -29.47
C GLY A 63 5.69 -4.51 -28.59
N ASN A 64 4.46 -4.88 -28.94
CA ASN A 64 3.27 -4.47 -28.22
C ASN A 64 3.06 -5.31 -26.95
N PRO A 65 2.56 -4.71 -25.88
CA PRO A 65 2.08 -5.47 -24.74
C PRO A 65 0.84 -6.30 -25.13
N ILE A 66 0.68 -7.48 -24.49
CA ILE A 66 -0.48 -8.34 -24.67
C ILE A 66 -1.24 -8.36 -23.32
N LEU A 67 -2.45 -7.85 -23.31
CA LEU A 67 -3.32 -7.92 -22.14
C LEU A 67 -4.16 -9.21 -22.21
N MET A 68 -4.08 -10.04 -21.19
CA MET A 68 -4.68 -11.37 -21.14
C MET A 68 -5.63 -11.46 -19.94
N LEU A 69 -6.93 -11.59 -20.21
CA LEU A 69 -7.98 -11.51 -19.21
C LEU A 69 -9.04 -12.61 -19.45
N PRO A 70 -9.87 -12.93 -18.44
CA PRO A 70 -11.08 -13.71 -18.71
C PRO A 70 -12.04 -12.93 -19.61
N SER A 71 -12.83 -13.63 -20.45
CA SER A 71 -13.76 -13.02 -21.41
C SER A 71 -14.76 -12.05 -20.77
N LEU A 72 -15.07 -12.23 -19.49
CA LEU A 72 -15.99 -11.34 -18.74
C LEU A 72 -15.42 -9.92 -18.51
N GLU A 73 -14.13 -9.70 -18.73
CA GLU A 73 -13.46 -8.39 -18.54
C GLU A 73 -13.21 -7.66 -19.89
N GLN A 74 -13.83 -8.11 -20.97
CA GLN A 74 -13.55 -7.58 -22.30
C GLN A 74 -13.80 -6.07 -22.40
N GLU A 75 -14.94 -5.58 -21.92
CA GLU A 75 -15.29 -4.15 -21.99
C GLU A 75 -14.34 -3.29 -21.14
N ASN A 76 -13.88 -3.82 -20.00
CA ASN A 76 -12.88 -3.15 -19.17
C ASN A 76 -11.52 -3.08 -19.88
N ALA A 77 -11.12 -4.14 -20.59
CA ALA A 77 -9.88 -4.20 -21.35
C ALA A 77 -9.83 -3.18 -22.49
N GLU A 78 -10.90 -3.02 -23.22
CA GLU A 78 -11.02 -2.08 -24.34
C GLU A 78 -10.77 -0.63 -23.89
N GLY A 79 -11.13 -0.29 -22.65
CA GLY A 79 -10.89 1.03 -22.04
C GLY A 79 -9.40 1.37 -21.83
N THR A 80 -8.48 0.40 -21.86
CA THR A 80 -7.04 0.62 -21.65
C THR A 80 -6.33 1.28 -22.85
N GLY A 81 -6.93 1.23 -24.04
CA GLY A 81 -6.29 1.66 -25.28
C GLY A 81 -5.16 0.74 -25.79
N LEU A 82 -4.95 -0.41 -25.17
CA LEU A 82 -4.05 -1.44 -25.67
C LEU A 82 -4.70 -2.16 -26.87
N ILE A 83 -3.90 -2.58 -27.83
CA ILE A 83 -4.38 -3.14 -29.11
C ILE A 83 -4.30 -4.66 -29.21
N ASP A 84 -3.43 -5.32 -28.42
CA ASP A 84 -3.36 -6.80 -28.38
C ASP A 84 -4.06 -7.28 -27.09
N LEU A 85 -5.35 -7.58 -27.24
CA LEU A 85 -6.20 -8.07 -26.18
C LEU A 85 -6.51 -9.54 -26.46
N ARG A 86 -6.29 -10.40 -25.48
CA ARG A 86 -6.56 -11.84 -25.59
C ARG A 86 -7.39 -12.30 -24.41
N PHE A 87 -8.43 -13.07 -24.70
CA PHE A 87 -9.37 -13.52 -23.69
C PHE A 87 -9.39 -15.03 -23.59
N TYR A 88 -9.48 -15.53 -22.37
CA TYR A 88 -9.73 -16.94 -22.12
C TYR A 88 -11.16 -17.15 -21.60
N ASP A 89 -11.74 -18.29 -22.00
CA ASP A 89 -13.04 -18.70 -21.51
C ASP A 89 -12.89 -19.46 -20.20
N GLU A 90 -13.49 -18.95 -19.15
CA GLU A 90 -13.48 -19.60 -17.85
C GLU A 90 -14.33 -20.86 -17.84
N TYR A 91 -15.45 -20.87 -18.59
CA TYR A 91 -16.37 -22.00 -18.65
C TYR A 91 -16.79 -22.32 -20.09
N PRO A 92 -16.62 -23.57 -20.53
CA PRO A 92 -15.90 -24.67 -19.89
C PRO A 92 -14.39 -24.51 -20.03
N GLY A 93 -13.69 -24.21 -18.95
CA GLY A 93 -12.23 -24.08 -18.92
C GLY A 93 -11.56 -25.43 -19.22
N LYS A 94 -10.67 -25.45 -20.21
CA LYS A 94 -9.94 -26.69 -20.61
C LYS A 94 -8.50 -26.69 -20.12
N VAL A 95 -7.92 -25.51 -19.90
CA VAL A 95 -6.53 -25.32 -19.51
C VAL A 95 -6.51 -24.27 -18.41
N PRO A 96 -5.71 -24.43 -17.32
CA PRO A 96 -5.51 -23.38 -16.34
C PRO A 96 -5.08 -22.07 -17.01
N ALA A 97 -5.72 -20.95 -16.63
CA ALA A 97 -5.52 -19.66 -17.30
C ALA A 97 -4.05 -19.20 -17.34
N VAL A 98 -3.29 -19.42 -16.26
CA VAL A 98 -1.85 -19.08 -16.24
C VAL A 98 -1.07 -19.86 -17.29
N LEU A 99 -1.36 -21.16 -17.47
CA LEU A 99 -0.69 -21.98 -18.48
C LEU A 99 -1.11 -21.59 -19.90
N TRP A 100 -2.39 -21.20 -20.09
CA TRP A 100 -2.86 -20.61 -21.34
C TRP A 100 -2.13 -19.31 -21.66
N MET A 101 -1.90 -18.41 -20.68
CA MET A 101 -1.14 -17.18 -20.87
C MET A 101 0.29 -17.47 -21.31
N LEU A 102 0.96 -18.47 -20.72
CA LEU A 102 2.29 -18.89 -21.13
C LEU A 102 2.32 -19.42 -22.57
N ASP A 103 1.28 -20.13 -23.00
CA ASP A 103 1.16 -20.58 -24.41
C ASP A 103 0.98 -19.39 -25.38
N GLN A 104 0.34 -18.30 -24.95
CA GLN A 104 0.22 -17.08 -25.75
C GLN A 104 1.57 -16.34 -25.94
N ILE A 105 2.48 -16.48 -24.98
CA ILE A 105 3.82 -15.85 -24.99
C ILE A 105 4.80 -16.71 -25.81
N GLY A 106 4.67 -18.02 -25.75
CA GLY A 106 5.57 -18.99 -26.34
C GLY A 106 6.83 -19.24 -25.49
N ARG A 107 7.75 -20.05 -26.02
CA ARG A 107 8.96 -20.49 -25.31
C ARG A 107 10.01 -19.38 -25.23
N LYS A 108 10.02 -18.63 -24.16
CA LYS A 108 10.88 -17.48 -23.89
C LYS A 108 11.52 -17.54 -22.50
N CYS A 109 12.59 -16.76 -22.32
CA CYS A 109 13.16 -16.46 -21.00
C CYS A 109 12.48 -15.21 -20.44
N ILE A 110 11.67 -15.37 -19.38
CA ILE A 110 10.79 -14.31 -18.88
C ILE A 110 10.89 -14.10 -17.37
N GLY A 111 10.56 -12.89 -16.93
CA GLY A 111 10.26 -12.59 -15.53
C GLY A 111 8.76 -12.74 -15.26
N ILE A 112 8.41 -13.30 -14.11
CA ILE A 112 7.02 -13.36 -13.61
C ILE A 112 7.02 -12.79 -12.19
N ASP A 113 6.18 -11.84 -11.93
CA ASP A 113 6.09 -11.15 -10.63
C ASP A 113 5.45 -12.01 -9.51
N GLN A 114 4.53 -12.89 -9.87
CA GLN A 114 3.94 -13.88 -8.97
C GLN A 114 3.49 -15.13 -9.73
N LEU A 115 3.62 -16.29 -9.11
CA LEU A 115 3.17 -17.56 -9.68
C LEU A 115 2.79 -18.51 -8.54
N ASP A 116 1.60 -19.10 -8.63
CA ASP A 116 1.22 -20.18 -7.71
C ASP A 116 2.18 -21.36 -7.89
N ALA A 117 2.69 -21.86 -6.77
CA ALA A 117 3.63 -22.97 -6.73
C ALA A 117 3.12 -24.24 -7.47
N ALA A 118 1.81 -24.42 -7.52
CA ALA A 118 1.17 -25.52 -8.26
C ALA A 118 1.47 -25.48 -9.77
N PHE A 119 1.79 -24.31 -10.32
CA PHE A 119 2.10 -24.15 -11.75
C PHE A 119 3.59 -24.07 -12.06
N LEU A 120 4.48 -24.07 -11.05
CA LEU A 120 5.90 -23.80 -11.23
C LEU A 120 6.59 -24.76 -12.20
N ASP A 121 6.40 -26.08 -12.03
CA ASP A 121 7.04 -27.06 -12.90
C ASP A 121 6.47 -27.02 -14.33
N ALA A 122 5.16 -26.82 -14.45
CA ALA A 122 4.53 -26.68 -15.75
C ALA A 122 5.02 -25.39 -16.48
N ALA A 123 5.22 -24.30 -15.75
CA ALA A 123 5.77 -23.07 -16.30
C ALA A 123 7.23 -23.26 -16.78
N ARG A 124 8.07 -23.90 -15.95
CA ARG A 124 9.46 -24.26 -16.34
C ARG A 124 9.54 -25.14 -17.58
N ALA A 125 8.60 -26.05 -17.74
CA ALA A 125 8.55 -26.91 -18.94
C ALA A 125 8.18 -26.14 -20.22
N LYS A 126 7.36 -25.08 -20.09
CA LYS A 126 6.90 -24.26 -21.22
C LYS A 126 7.92 -23.17 -21.64
N LEU A 127 8.71 -22.67 -20.71
CA LEU A 127 9.62 -21.56 -20.89
C LEU A 127 11.05 -22.00 -21.19
N SER A 128 11.86 -21.14 -21.78
CA SER A 128 13.32 -21.37 -21.94
C SER A 128 14.10 -20.91 -20.70
N GLY A 129 13.53 -20.00 -19.90
CA GLY A 129 14.04 -19.52 -18.63
C GLY A 129 12.92 -18.82 -17.84
N LEU A 130 12.98 -18.91 -16.51
CA LEU A 130 12.01 -18.33 -15.60
C LEU A 130 12.73 -17.63 -14.45
N ASP A 131 12.49 -16.34 -14.30
CA ASP A 131 12.89 -15.51 -13.17
C ASP A 131 11.64 -15.06 -12.39
N LEU A 132 11.61 -15.29 -11.08
CA LEU A 132 10.49 -14.94 -10.20
C LEU A 132 10.73 -13.64 -9.42
N THR A 133 11.63 -12.79 -9.88
CA THR A 133 11.85 -11.46 -9.30
C THR A 133 10.73 -10.50 -9.70
N ASP A 134 10.11 -9.84 -8.72
CA ASP A 134 9.13 -8.78 -8.99
C ASP A 134 9.83 -7.48 -9.44
N TYR A 135 10.19 -7.44 -10.72
CA TYR A 135 10.80 -6.26 -11.35
C TYR A 135 9.85 -5.05 -11.38
N ALA A 136 8.54 -5.28 -11.34
CA ALA A 136 7.56 -4.20 -11.33
C ALA A 136 7.52 -3.54 -9.96
N MET A 137 7.56 -4.30 -8.86
CA MET A 137 7.69 -3.75 -7.51
C MET A 137 8.95 -2.90 -7.37
N ILE A 138 10.10 -3.38 -7.89
CA ILE A 138 11.35 -2.62 -7.87
C ILE A 138 11.21 -1.31 -8.68
N ALA A 139 10.48 -1.30 -9.81
CA ALA A 139 10.22 -0.09 -10.57
C ALA A 139 9.31 0.88 -9.82
N ARG A 140 8.24 0.37 -9.21
CA ARG A 140 7.23 1.12 -8.45
C ARG A 140 7.78 1.74 -7.17
N SER A 141 8.85 1.19 -6.59
CA SER A 141 9.44 1.72 -5.36
C SER A 141 9.89 3.18 -5.50
N ILE A 142 10.31 3.60 -6.70
CA ILE A 142 10.68 5.01 -7.00
C ILE A 142 9.55 5.64 -7.81
N LYS A 143 8.81 6.54 -7.19
CA LYS A 143 7.60 7.16 -7.74
C LYS A 143 7.94 8.30 -8.72
N GLU A 144 7.12 8.46 -9.74
CA GLU A 144 7.12 9.69 -10.54
C GLU A 144 6.37 10.83 -9.79
N PRO A 145 6.58 12.11 -10.17
CA PRO A 145 5.94 13.24 -9.48
C PRO A 145 4.41 13.16 -9.46
N GLU A 146 3.80 12.58 -10.49
CA GLU A 146 2.34 12.40 -10.58
C GLU A 146 1.84 11.40 -9.54
N GLU A 147 2.57 10.30 -9.31
CA GLU A 147 2.27 9.30 -8.28
C GLU A 147 2.37 9.90 -6.88
N ILE A 148 3.44 10.65 -6.61
CA ILE A 148 3.64 11.37 -5.33
C ILE A 148 2.51 12.37 -5.10
N SER A 149 2.08 13.10 -6.14
CA SER A 149 0.99 14.05 -6.06
C SER A 149 -0.33 13.39 -5.62
N LEU A 150 -0.63 12.18 -6.10
CA LEU A 150 -1.82 11.42 -5.68
C LEU A 150 -1.72 10.96 -4.22
N THR A 151 -0.55 10.47 -3.80
CA THR A 151 -0.31 10.08 -2.40
C THR A 151 -0.45 11.28 -1.47
N ILE A 152 0.14 12.45 -1.80
CA ILE A 152 0.01 13.68 -1.01
C ILE A 152 -1.46 14.14 -0.94
N GLU A 153 -2.20 14.01 -2.02
CA GLU A 153 -3.62 14.37 -2.00
C GLU A 153 -4.44 13.38 -1.16
N ALA A 154 -4.15 12.08 -1.21
CA ALA A 154 -4.78 11.08 -0.35
C ALA A 154 -4.47 11.34 1.13
N ALA A 155 -3.24 11.70 1.48
CA ALA A 155 -2.82 12.02 2.85
C ALA A 155 -3.67 13.13 3.49
N LYS A 156 -4.10 14.13 2.71
CA LYS A 156 -4.96 15.21 3.22
C LYS A 156 -6.31 14.70 3.77
N PHE A 157 -6.82 13.60 3.22
CA PHE A 157 -8.07 13.00 3.70
C PHE A 157 -7.83 12.10 4.89
N ALA A 158 -6.66 11.47 5.00
CA ALA A 158 -6.24 10.81 6.23
C ALA A 158 -6.09 11.82 7.37
N ASP A 159 -5.43 12.96 7.13
CA ASP A 159 -5.29 14.05 8.11
C ASP A 159 -6.64 14.68 8.47
N LEU A 160 -7.58 14.76 7.52
CA LEU A 160 -8.92 15.27 7.78
C LEU A 160 -9.69 14.36 8.75
N PHE A 161 -9.53 13.03 8.65
CA PHE A 161 -10.05 12.09 9.62
C PHE A 161 -9.49 12.37 11.01
N LEU A 162 -8.16 12.49 11.15
CA LEU A 162 -7.51 12.73 12.44
C LEU A 162 -7.94 14.08 13.05
N THR A 163 -8.03 15.10 12.22
CA THR A 163 -8.51 16.44 12.63
C THR A 163 -9.95 16.38 13.14
N ARG A 164 -10.83 15.65 12.44
CA ARG A 164 -12.22 15.46 12.87
C ARG A 164 -12.29 14.67 14.16
N LEU A 165 -11.57 13.55 14.25
CA LEU A 165 -11.51 12.72 15.46
C LEU A 165 -11.09 13.55 16.69
N HIS A 166 -10.01 14.31 16.56
CA HIS A 166 -9.52 15.18 17.63
C HIS A 166 -10.57 16.22 18.07
N ALA A 167 -11.31 16.79 17.12
CA ALA A 167 -12.31 17.82 17.40
C ALA A 167 -13.54 17.28 18.13
N VAL A 168 -13.94 16.02 17.88
CA VAL A 168 -15.23 15.48 18.39
C VAL A 168 -15.07 14.39 19.46
N ALA A 169 -13.87 13.83 19.65
CA ALA A 169 -13.67 12.68 20.52
C ALA A 169 -14.14 12.94 21.96
N GLY A 170 -13.82 14.11 22.51
CA GLY A 170 -14.25 14.49 23.86
C GLY A 170 -15.77 14.51 24.00
N ASP A 171 -16.49 15.10 23.06
CA ASP A 171 -17.96 15.18 23.11
C ASP A 171 -18.60 13.80 22.96
N ILE A 172 -18.13 13.00 22.00
CA ILE A 172 -18.64 11.64 21.77
C ILE A 172 -18.42 10.77 23.01
N ILE A 173 -17.21 10.78 23.60
CA ILE A 173 -16.88 10.00 24.81
C ILE A 173 -17.73 10.46 26.00
N ASN A 174 -17.90 11.77 26.24
CA ASN A 174 -18.70 12.31 27.32
C ASN A 174 -20.19 11.96 27.22
N GLN A 175 -20.68 11.74 25.99
CA GLN A 175 -22.04 11.25 25.72
C GLN A 175 -22.15 9.73 25.82
N GLY A 176 -21.10 9.03 26.22
CA GLY A 176 -21.06 7.57 26.34
C GLY A 176 -20.86 6.82 25.04
N GLY A 177 -20.33 7.51 24.00
CA GLY A 177 -20.01 6.91 22.73
C GLY A 177 -18.86 5.90 22.80
N THR A 178 -18.73 5.13 21.75
CA THR A 178 -17.84 3.95 21.62
C THR A 178 -16.71 4.20 20.63
N GLU A 179 -15.71 3.28 20.56
CA GLU A 179 -14.68 3.25 19.52
C GLU A 179 -15.31 3.28 18.11
N LEU A 180 -16.42 2.55 17.94
CA LEU A 180 -17.15 2.49 16.67
C LEU A 180 -17.81 3.83 16.32
N ASP A 181 -18.37 4.55 17.30
CA ASP A 181 -18.96 5.87 17.07
C ASP A 181 -17.90 6.89 16.67
N LEU A 182 -16.75 6.89 17.36
CA LEU A 182 -15.59 7.73 17.04
C LEU A 182 -15.08 7.49 15.61
N MET A 183 -14.87 6.23 15.26
CA MET A 183 -14.40 5.84 13.92
C MET A 183 -15.44 6.22 12.87
N THR A 184 -16.71 5.95 13.09
CA THR A 184 -17.78 6.16 12.10
C THR A 184 -17.96 7.65 11.78
N ASP A 185 -17.99 8.52 12.81
CA ASP A 185 -18.09 9.97 12.61
C ASP A 185 -16.90 10.51 11.80
N ALA A 186 -15.68 10.24 12.27
CA ALA A 186 -14.49 10.79 11.63
C ALA A 186 -14.26 10.23 10.21
N LYS A 187 -14.52 8.93 10.00
CA LYS A 187 -14.43 8.28 8.69
C LYS A 187 -15.47 8.82 7.72
N GLY A 188 -16.72 8.98 8.17
CA GLY A 188 -17.80 9.54 7.36
C GLY A 188 -17.43 10.94 6.88
N HIS A 189 -16.97 11.81 7.79
CA HIS A 189 -16.55 13.17 7.46
C HIS A 189 -15.43 13.20 6.39
N ALA A 190 -14.38 12.42 6.56
CA ALA A 190 -13.27 12.36 5.59
C ALA A 190 -13.69 11.74 4.24
N TYR A 191 -14.52 10.70 4.28
CA TYR A 191 -15.03 10.04 3.08
C TYR A 191 -15.93 10.96 2.26
N ASP A 192 -16.86 11.66 2.89
CA ASP A 192 -17.76 12.61 2.21
C ASP A 192 -16.98 13.74 1.54
N ALA A 193 -15.96 14.25 2.22
CA ALA A 193 -15.07 15.27 1.64
C ALA A 193 -14.27 14.73 0.45
N LEU A 194 -13.73 13.52 0.53
CA LEU A 194 -13.04 12.85 -0.56
C LEU A 194 -13.95 12.68 -1.78
N MET A 195 -15.16 12.15 -1.55
CA MET A 195 -16.15 11.94 -2.61
C MET A 195 -16.62 13.25 -3.24
N ALA A 196 -16.92 14.26 -2.43
CA ALA A 196 -17.36 15.57 -2.93
C ALA A 196 -16.30 16.20 -3.86
N LYS A 197 -15.03 16.02 -3.55
CA LYS A 197 -13.93 16.62 -4.32
C LYS A 197 -13.52 15.81 -5.55
N HIS A 198 -13.46 14.49 -5.45
CA HIS A 198 -12.76 13.66 -6.42
C HIS A 198 -13.61 12.63 -7.17
N LYS A 199 -14.80 12.24 -6.68
CA LYS A 199 -15.61 11.16 -7.27
C LYS A 199 -15.76 11.27 -8.78
N LYS A 200 -16.00 12.49 -9.30
CA LYS A 200 -16.24 12.69 -10.74
C LYS A 200 -14.98 12.44 -11.58
N ALA A 201 -13.84 12.93 -11.12
CA ALA A 201 -12.58 12.86 -11.87
C ALA A 201 -11.96 11.46 -11.79
N PHE A 202 -12.14 10.76 -10.67
CA PHE A 202 -11.52 9.46 -10.37
C PHE A 202 -12.49 8.28 -10.48
N ALA A 203 -13.64 8.46 -11.13
CA ALA A 203 -14.56 7.35 -11.41
C ALA A 203 -13.83 6.23 -12.17
N GLY A 204 -13.99 4.97 -11.71
CA GLY A 204 -13.32 3.80 -12.29
C GLY A 204 -11.91 3.52 -11.73
N THR A 205 -11.40 4.34 -10.79
CA THR A 205 -10.14 4.06 -10.09
C THR A 205 -10.38 3.83 -8.60
N PRO A 206 -9.53 3.07 -7.90
CA PRO A 206 -9.66 2.89 -6.45
C PRO A 206 -9.55 4.22 -5.70
N MET A 207 -10.53 4.45 -4.81
CA MET A 207 -10.62 5.63 -3.98
C MET A 207 -11.39 5.28 -2.71
N GLY A 208 -10.85 5.63 -1.54
CA GLY A 208 -11.54 5.28 -0.30
C GLY A 208 -10.79 5.65 0.97
N ILE A 209 -11.46 5.37 2.09
CA ILE A 209 -10.94 5.57 3.44
C ILE A 209 -11.11 4.26 4.22
N THR A 210 -10.03 3.78 4.81
CA THR A 210 -10.04 2.72 5.83
C THR A 210 -9.62 3.31 7.16
N ALA A 211 -10.18 2.86 8.27
CA ALA A 211 -9.84 3.41 9.58
C ALA A 211 -10.01 2.38 10.69
N SER A 212 -9.26 2.55 11.76
CA SER A 212 -9.41 1.82 13.01
C SER A 212 -9.29 2.78 14.19
N VAL A 213 -10.00 2.49 15.28
CA VAL A 213 -9.91 3.22 16.55
C VAL A 213 -9.93 2.18 17.67
N HIS A 214 -8.92 2.19 18.52
CA HIS A 214 -8.80 1.28 19.65
C HIS A 214 -8.50 2.07 20.93
N SER A 215 -8.95 1.61 22.09
CA SER A 215 -8.71 2.31 23.35
C SER A 215 -8.37 1.37 24.51
N GLY A 216 -7.62 1.88 25.50
CA GLY A 216 -7.16 1.19 26.68
C GLY A 216 -6.38 -0.10 26.35
N PRO A 217 -6.60 -1.24 27.04
CA PRO A 217 -5.86 -2.47 26.76
C PRO A 217 -5.94 -2.97 25.31
N ARG A 218 -6.94 -2.49 24.57
CA ARG A 218 -7.10 -2.83 23.14
C ARG A 218 -6.20 -1.99 22.24
N ALA A 219 -5.71 -0.86 22.69
CA ALA A 219 -4.68 -0.08 21.99
C ALA A 219 -3.39 -0.89 21.84
N ALA A 220 -3.14 -1.90 22.69
CA ALA A 220 -2.03 -2.84 22.55
C ALA A 220 -2.22 -3.91 21.44
N LEU A 221 -3.27 -3.83 20.64
CA LEU A 221 -3.55 -4.72 19.51
C LEU A 221 -3.36 -3.97 18.19
N PRO A 222 -2.20 -4.10 17.50
CA PRO A 222 -1.91 -3.34 16.27
C PRO A 222 -2.99 -3.46 15.20
N HIS A 223 -3.58 -4.66 15.06
CA HIS A 223 -4.64 -4.96 14.08
C HIS A 223 -5.94 -5.40 14.75
N GLY A 224 -6.27 -4.82 15.90
CA GLY A 224 -7.53 -5.13 16.58
C GLY A 224 -8.75 -4.66 15.77
N ALA A 225 -9.87 -5.39 15.87
CA ALA A 225 -11.13 -4.93 15.31
C ALA A 225 -11.68 -3.76 16.16
N VAL A 226 -12.30 -2.78 15.51
CA VAL A 226 -13.05 -1.72 16.20
C VAL A 226 -14.29 -2.33 16.84
N LEU A 227 -14.55 -2.01 18.12
CA LEU A 227 -15.67 -2.57 18.89
C LEU A 227 -16.53 -1.47 19.51
N GLU A 228 -17.62 -1.89 20.17
CA GLU A 228 -18.49 -1.04 21.00
C GLU A 228 -17.92 -0.79 22.41
N ARG A 229 -16.57 -0.77 22.54
CA ARG A 229 -15.94 -0.36 23.79
C ARG A 229 -16.06 1.14 23.97
N ARG A 230 -16.40 1.55 25.19
CA ARG A 230 -16.42 2.96 25.59
C ARG A 230 -15.07 3.34 26.20
N PRO A 231 -14.35 4.29 25.59
CA PRO A 231 -13.09 4.80 26.15
C PRO A 231 -13.31 5.40 27.53
N LYS A 232 -12.34 5.24 28.42
CA LYS A 232 -12.40 5.70 29.82
C LYS A 232 -11.28 6.67 30.11
N PRO A 233 -11.43 7.58 31.10
CA PRO A 233 -10.30 8.40 31.56
C PRO A 233 -9.06 7.57 31.89
N GLY A 234 -7.90 7.98 31.39
CA GLY A 234 -6.64 7.27 31.52
C GLY A 234 -6.33 6.31 30.37
N ASP A 235 -7.33 5.94 29.53
CA ASP A 235 -7.07 5.11 28.36
C ASP A 235 -6.18 5.85 27.34
N THR A 236 -5.25 5.12 26.75
CA THR A 236 -4.66 5.47 25.47
C THR A 236 -5.67 5.15 24.37
N LEU A 237 -5.83 6.04 23.39
CA LEU A 237 -6.66 5.84 22.23
C LEU A 237 -5.79 5.98 20.98
N ILE A 238 -5.65 4.88 20.24
CA ILE A 238 -4.92 4.85 18.96
C ILE A 238 -5.94 4.91 17.83
N ALA A 239 -5.68 5.77 16.87
CA ALA A 239 -6.41 5.82 15.61
C ALA A 239 -5.44 5.70 14.44
N GLY A 240 -5.69 4.71 13.58
CA GLY A 240 -4.99 4.51 12.31
C GLY A 240 -5.94 4.75 11.13
N ILE A 241 -5.45 5.36 10.08
CA ILE A 241 -6.23 5.74 8.92
C ILE A 241 -5.44 5.52 7.64
N GLY A 242 -6.03 4.83 6.68
CA GLY A 242 -5.56 4.75 5.31
C GLY A 242 -6.51 5.48 4.36
N ALA A 243 -5.98 6.28 3.45
CA ALA A 243 -6.71 6.91 2.37
C ALA A 243 -6.14 6.49 1.03
N SER A 244 -6.97 6.40 -0.02
CA SER A 244 -6.50 6.12 -1.36
C SER A 244 -7.18 7.02 -2.39
N LEU A 245 -6.42 7.42 -3.42
CA LEU A 245 -6.89 8.21 -4.54
C LEU A 245 -6.21 7.75 -5.83
N GLY A 246 -7.00 7.36 -6.83
CA GLY A 246 -6.46 6.84 -8.08
C GLY A 246 -5.59 5.59 -7.92
N GLY A 247 -5.88 4.79 -6.89
CA GLY A 247 -5.11 3.60 -6.52
C GLY A 247 -3.88 3.87 -5.63
N TYR A 248 -3.47 5.12 -5.42
CA TYR A 248 -2.33 5.47 -4.56
C TYR A 248 -2.77 5.70 -3.13
N HIS A 249 -2.02 5.08 -2.22
CA HIS A 249 -2.30 5.05 -0.79
C HIS A 249 -1.50 6.08 -0.02
N ALA A 250 -2.08 6.53 1.08
CA ALA A 250 -1.44 7.28 2.15
C ALA A 250 -2.00 6.80 3.50
N GLU A 251 -1.19 6.91 4.53
CA GLU A 251 -1.54 6.56 5.90
C GLU A 251 -1.22 7.71 6.84
N SER A 252 -1.97 7.79 7.92
CA SER A 252 -1.72 8.66 9.08
C SER A 252 -2.18 7.93 10.34
N GLY A 253 -1.64 8.33 11.47
CA GLY A 253 -2.04 7.78 12.76
C GLY A 253 -1.85 8.80 13.88
N VAL A 254 -2.59 8.61 14.97
CA VAL A 254 -2.45 9.41 16.19
C VAL A 254 -2.70 8.56 17.42
N THR A 255 -1.94 8.85 18.47
CA THR A 255 -2.20 8.36 19.82
C THR A 255 -2.69 9.54 20.67
N LEU A 256 -3.86 9.39 21.26
CA LEU A 256 -4.50 10.34 22.17
C LEU A 256 -4.64 9.73 23.55
N ILE A 257 -4.73 10.57 24.59
CA ILE A 257 -5.04 10.15 25.95
C ILE A 257 -6.42 10.66 26.33
N VAL A 258 -7.24 9.80 26.87
CA VAL A 258 -8.57 10.18 27.37
C VAL A 258 -8.43 10.77 28.79
N GLY A 259 -8.64 12.07 28.92
CA GLY A 259 -8.45 12.79 30.19
C GLY A 259 -7.00 13.18 30.47
N ASP A 260 -6.55 13.01 31.70
CA ASP A 260 -5.21 13.42 32.12
C ASP A 260 -4.13 12.40 31.71
N ILE A 261 -3.01 12.89 31.19
CA ILE A 261 -1.87 12.06 30.83
C ILE A 261 -1.04 11.68 32.06
N SER A 262 -0.77 10.39 32.24
CA SER A 262 0.16 9.89 33.27
C SER A 262 1.62 10.16 32.93
N GLN A 263 2.50 10.08 33.93
CA GLN A 263 3.96 10.23 33.71
C GLN A 263 4.52 9.11 32.81
N GLU A 264 3.98 7.91 32.94
CA GLU A 264 4.36 6.75 32.12
C GLU A 264 3.98 6.98 30.66
N GLN A 265 2.72 7.34 30.37
CA GLN A 265 2.26 7.67 29.01
C GLN A 265 3.09 8.81 28.42
N LYS A 266 3.41 9.86 29.20
CA LYS A 266 4.26 10.96 28.73
C LYS A 266 5.66 10.48 28.33
N LYS A 267 6.27 9.60 29.16
CA LYS A 267 7.58 8.99 28.82
C LYS A 267 7.50 8.22 27.50
N ILE A 268 6.47 7.38 27.33
CA ILE A 268 6.28 6.60 26.10
C ILE A 268 6.09 7.52 24.90
N MET A 269 5.20 8.50 24.97
CA MET A 269 4.98 9.43 23.85
C MET A 269 6.22 10.23 23.47
N THR A 270 7.06 10.58 24.43
CA THR A 270 8.34 11.24 24.15
C THR A 270 9.27 10.31 23.38
N ALA A 271 9.44 9.07 23.84
CA ALA A 271 10.28 8.08 23.15
C ALA A 271 9.75 7.77 21.72
N MET A 272 8.43 7.71 21.56
CA MET A 272 7.81 7.53 20.25
C MET A 272 8.10 8.69 19.29
N GLN A 273 8.07 9.94 19.79
CA GLN A 273 8.43 11.10 18.98
C GLN A 273 9.92 11.07 18.59
N GLU A 274 10.80 10.74 19.53
CA GLU A 274 12.24 10.59 19.24
C GLU A 274 12.50 9.49 18.20
N CYS A 275 11.79 8.37 18.30
CA CYS A 275 11.86 7.28 17.32
C CYS A 275 11.39 7.74 15.93
N ASN A 276 10.25 8.45 15.85
CA ASN A 276 9.75 9.02 14.61
C ASN A 276 10.76 9.98 13.97
N ASP A 277 11.33 10.88 14.75
CA ASP A 277 12.29 11.87 14.27
C ASP A 277 13.60 11.21 13.78
N ALA A 278 14.08 10.19 14.49
CA ALA A 278 15.25 9.41 14.09
C ALA A 278 15.01 8.67 12.75
N CYS A 279 13.81 8.12 12.53
CA CYS A 279 13.45 7.51 11.27
C CYS A 279 13.51 8.51 10.11
N VAL A 280 12.89 9.69 10.28
CA VAL A 280 12.89 10.76 9.27
C VAL A 280 14.32 11.22 8.96
N GLU A 281 15.16 11.42 9.98
CA GLU A 281 16.56 11.81 9.81
C GLU A 281 17.37 10.75 9.07
N ALA A 282 17.19 9.46 9.42
CA ALA A 282 17.86 8.34 8.77
C ALA A 282 17.46 8.20 7.29
N CYS A 283 16.19 8.39 6.98
CA CYS A 283 15.69 8.45 5.59
C CYS A 283 16.31 9.62 4.82
N ALA A 284 16.40 10.80 5.44
CA ALA A 284 17.02 11.98 4.81
C ALA A 284 18.53 11.78 4.52
N LYS A 285 19.21 11.02 5.36
CA LYS A 285 20.60 10.58 5.16
C LYS A 285 20.74 9.48 4.09
N ARG A 286 19.63 8.97 3.58
CA ARG A 286 19.59 7.90 2.58
C ARG A 286 20.32 6.64 3.02
N LEU A 287 20.12 6.21 4.24
CA LEU A 287 20.64 4.94 4.74
C LEU A 287 19.94 3.75 4.06
N THR A 288 20.38 2.53 4.32
CA THR A 288 19.62 1.33 3.93
C THR A 288 18.37 1.21 4.78
N CYS A 289 17.34 0.53 4.28
CA CYS A 289 16.10 0.32 5.02
C CYS A 289 16.34 -0.37 6.38
N THR A 290 17.25 -1.35 6.45
CA THR A 290 17.71 -1.94 7.71
C THR A 290 18.29 -0.86 8.65
N ALA A 291 19.19 -0.02 8.16
CA ALA A 291 19.83 1.00 9.00
C ALA A 291 18.85 2.11 9.44
N VAL A 292 17.82 2.42 8.63
CA VAL A 292 16.73 3.32 9.03
C VAL A 292 15.93 2.73 10.18
N ASN A 293 15.54 1.44 10.06
CA ASN A 293 14.82 0.72 11.12
C ASN A 293 15.62 0.72 12.43
N ASP A 294 16.90 0.36 12.36
CA ASP A 294 17.76 0.24 13.56
C ASP A 294 17.98 1.59 14.24
N ALA A 295 18.22 2.64 13.46
CA ALA A 295 18.40 3.99 14.00
C ALA A 295 17.12 4.51 14.69
N ALA A 296 15.96 4.19 14.18
CA ALA A 296 14.69 4.58 14.78
C ALA A 296 14.42 3.80 16.07
N LEU A 297 14.62 2.47 16.06
CA LEU A 297 14.36 1.61 17.22
C LEU A 297 15.33 1.89 18.40
N GLU A 298 16.50 2.43 18.13
CA GLU A 298 17.48 2.80 19.19
C GLU A 298 16.86 3.73 20.24
N ALA A 299 16.00 4.68 19.82
CA ALA A 299 15.30 5.57 20.77
C ALA A 299 14.39 4.79 21.73
N LEU A 300 13.70 3.75 21.23
CA LEU A 300 12.82 2.90 22.05
C LEU A 300 13.63 2.00 22.99
N HIS A 301 14.75 1.47 22.52
CA HIS A 301 15.66 0.68 23.38
C HIS A 301 16.28 1.55 24.48
N ALA A 302 16.68 2.77 24.17
CA ALA A 302 17.22 3.72 25.16
C ALA A 302 16.18 4.13 26.22
N ALA A 303 14.89 4.05 25.90
CA ALA A 303 13.78 4.31 26.81
C ALA A 303 13.30 3.09 27.60
N ASP A 304 13.97 1.92 27.50
CA ASP A 304 13.57 0.64 28.09
C ASP A 304 12.22 0.10 27.55
N LEU A 305 11.90 0.40 26.28
CA LEU A 305 10.67 -0.03 25.62
C LEU A 305 10.90 -1.16 24.58
N GLY A 306 12.12 -1.68 24.47
CA GLY A 306 12.50 -2.69 23.47
C GLY A 306 11.61 -3.93 23.49
N ASP A 307 11.25 -4.44 24.67
CA ASP A 307 10.41 -5.64 24.83
C ASP A 307 8.96 -5.41 24.39
N ALA A 308 8.54 -4.16 24.21
CA ALA A 308 7.20 -3.80 23.77
C ALA A 308 7.10 -3.60 22.25
N ILE A 309 8.20 -3.67 21.51
CA ILE A 309 8.24 -3.56 20.05
C ILE A 309 7.71 -4.87 19.45
N ARG A 310 6.79 -4.79 18.49
CA ARG A 310 6.17 -5.95 17.86
C ARG A 310 6.29 -6.00 16.35
N HIS A 311 6.69 -4.90 15.71
CA HIS A 311 6.81 -4.82 14.27
C HIS A 311 7.94 -3.86 13.85
N ARG A 312 8.29 -3.90 12.58
CA ARG A 312 9.22 -2.96 11.95
C ARG A 312 8.71 -1.52 12.01
N ILE A 313 9.60 -0.56 11.73
CA ILE A 313 9.28 0.87 11.77
C ILE A 313 8.31 1.30 10.68
N GLY A 314 8.33 0.62 9.51
CA GLY A 314 7.47 1.03 8.42
C GLY A 314 7.72 0.25 7.13
N HIS A 315 7.14 0.73 6.05
CA HIS A 315 7.16 0.07 4.74
C HIS A 315 7.01 1.06 3.60
N GLY A 316 7.36 0.64 2.40
CA GLY A 316 7.03 1.36 1.18
C GLY A 316 5.52 1.44 0.97
N MET A 317 5.10 2.45 0.23
CA MET A 317 3.70 2.72 -0.05
C MET A 317 3.52 3.25 -1.48
N GLY A 318 2.41 2.91 -2.11
CA GLY A 318 2.08 3.34 -3.47
C GLY A 318 0.73 2.77 -3.92
N LEU A 319 0.73 1.94 -4.94
CA LEU A 319 -0.48 1.22 -5.40
C LEU A 319 -0.96 0.15 -4.41
N GLN A 320 -0.13 -0.21 -3.45
CA GLN A 320 -0.53 -0.99 -2.28
C GLN A 320 -0.27 -0.15 -1.04
N GLY A 321 -1.11 -0.30 -0.01
CA GLY A 321 -0.87 0.32 1.28
C GLY A 321 0.47 -0.14 1.85
N HIS A 322 0.75 -1.46 1.74
CA HIS A 322 2.03 -2.06 2.14
C HIS A 322 2.73 -2.63 0.91
N GLU A 323 3.86 -2.06 0.51
CA GLU A 323 4.71 -2.56 -0.57
C GLU A 323 6.20 -2.40 -0.21
N ALA A 324 7.07 -3.12 -0.92
CA ALA A 324 8.52 -2.96 -0.74
C ALA A 324 8.99 -1.55 -1.19
N PRO A 325 10.12 -1.07 -0.62
CA PRO A 325 10.99 -1.74 0.35
C PRO A 325 10.47 -1.64 1.79
N TRP A 326 11.02 -2.49 2.67
CA TRP A 326 10.59 -2.60 4.05
C TRP A 326 11.60 -1.92 4.99
N LEU A 327 11.15 -0.97 5.81
CA LEU A 327 11.98 -0.41 6.88
C LEU A 327 12.08 -1.44 8.01
N SER A 328 12.88 -2.49 7.77
CA SER A 328 12.97 -3.67 8.63
C SER A 328 14.35 -4.32 8.56
N PRO A 329 14.74 -5.13 9.55
CA PRO A 329 15.95 -5.93 9.48
C PRO A 329 15.94 -6.83 8.22
N GLY A 330 17.08 -6.88 7.52
CA GLY A 330 17.28 -7.71 6.33
C GLY A 330 16.87 -7.10 5.00
N ASP A 331 16.36 -5.86 4.98
CA ASP A 331 16.16 -5.11 3.73
C ASP A 331 17.29 -4.08 3.54
N ASP A 332 18.29 -4.45 2.75
CA ASP A 332 19.45 -3.60 2.46
C ASP A 332 19.22 -2.62 1.29
N THR A 333 17.95 -2.45 0.87
CA THR A 333 17.60 -1.46 -0.15
C THR A 333 17.99 -0.07 0.30
N GLN A 334 18.81 0.61 -0.52
CA GLN A 334 19.20 2.00 -0.28
C GLN A 334 18.01 2.93 -0.45
N VAL A 335 17.70 3.74 0.54
CA VAL A 335 16.68 4.81 0.44
C VAL A 335 17.07 5.80 -0.65
N LYS A 336 16.16 6.09 -1.56
CA LYS A 336 16.37 7.00 -2.71
C LYS A 336 15.30 8.07 -2.76
N THR A 337 15.63 9.18 -3.42
CA THR A 337 14.66 10.23 -3.72
C THR A 337 13.45 9.64 -4.43
N ASN A 338 12.26 10.11 -4.11
CA ASN A 338 10.96 9.68 -4.62
C ASN A 338 10.52 8.28 -4.16
N MET A 339 11.17 7.65 -3.21
CA MET A 339 10.55 6.59 -2.42
C MET A 339 9.56 7.19 -1.43
N VAL A 340 8.46 6.50 -1.20
CA VAL A 340 7.42 6.88 -0.23
C VAL A 340 7.32 5.77 0.79
N PHE A 341 7.34 6.15 2.07
CA PHE A 341 7.28 5.21 3.20
C PHE A 341 6.19 5.60 4.18
N SER A 342 5.55 4.61 4.79
CA SER A 342 4.93 4.74 6.10
C SER A 342 6.04 4.79 7.15
N ASN A 343 5.90 5.66 8.16
CA ASN A 343 6.73 5.70 9.35
C ASN A 343 5.77 5.57 10.54
N GLU A 344 5.69 4.38 11.11
CA GLU A 344 4.66 3.94 12.04
C GLU A 344 5.24 3.23 13.26
N PRO A 345 6.16 3.86 14.03
CA PRO A 345 6.69 3.24 15.22
C PRO A 345 5.59 2.87 16.20
N GLY A 346 5.72 1.74 16.89
CA GLY A 346 4.72 1.28 17.87
C GLY A 346 5.32 0.48 19.01
N VAL A 347 4.81 0.70 20.23
CA VAL A 347 5.04 -0.13 21.42
C VAL A 347 3.73 -0.61 21.97
N TYR A 348 3.69 -1.86 22.42
CA TYR A 348 2.44 -2.55 22.77
C TYR A 348 2.62 -3.37 24.03
N ARG A 349 1.95 -2.97 25.11
CA ARG A 349 1.97 -3.65 26.40
C ARG A 349 0.55 -4.09 26.79
N PRO A 350 0.19 -5.37 26.62
CA PRO A 350 -1.18 -5.86 26.87
C PRO A 350 -1.71 -5.65 28.30
N ASP A 351 -0.80 -5.50 29.24
CA ASP A 351 -1.06 -5.23 30.66
C ASP A 351 -1.27 -3.74 30.98
N PHE A 352 -1.00 -2.89 30.00
CA PHE A 352 -1.13 -1.43 30.13
C PHE A 352 -1.96 -0.87 28.96
N ASP A 353 -1.32 -0.58 27.84
CA ASP A 353 -1.95 -0.14 26.57
C ASP A 353 -0.90 -0.10 25.42
N GLY A 354 -1.22 0.50 24.29
CA GLY A 354 -0.33 0.66 23.15
C GLY A 354 -0.27 2.09 22.66
#